data_fdae6cfd1bcd889c5a7bd6f0f05b80af
#
_entry.id   fdae6cfd1bcd889c5a7bd6f0f05b80af
#
_cell.length_a   1.000
_cell.length_b   1.000
_cell.length_c   1.000
_cell.angle_alpha   90.00
_cell.angle_beta   90.00
_cell.angle_gamma   90.00
#
_symmetry.space_group_name_H-M   'P 1'
#
loop_
_entity.id
_entity.type
_entity.pdbx_description
1 polymer ?
#
loop_
_entity_poly.entity_id
_entity_poly.type
_entity_poly.pdbx_seq_one_letter_code
_entity_poly.pdbx_strand_id
1 'polypeptide(L)'
;VDANDQHYEVPPEFFKKVLGNRLKYSCSLFDGQTSLDEAEDKMLDLYIERANILDGQEILDLGCGWGSFSLYAAAKFPESNITSVSNSFDQINFINEEAEKRNLKNIKAIKMDVNNLNLDNHFDRIISIEMFEHLRNYKSILSSLSSLLKDNGKLFIHIFCNKEITYLYEVRHDLDWMTKYFFLGGIMPSKDIFSYFEEDLIVSKQWDVNGVHYSKTSKGWLENHYKNRNEIMDIFKHH
;
A
#
# COMPACT_ATOMS: atom_id res chain seq x y z
N VAL A 1 13.62 7.37 -4.88
CA VAL A 1 13.70 8.83 -5.01
C VAL A 1 12.49 9.31 -5.79
N ASP A 2 12.28 8.87 -7.04
CA ASP A 2 11.23 9.40 -7.93
C ASP A 2 9.80 9.21 -7.40
N ALA A 3 9.51 8.07 -6.76
CA ALA A 3 8.19 7.82 -6.16
C ALA A 3 7.88 8.76 -4.98
N ASN A 4 8.89 9.16 -4.20
CA ASN A 4 8.70 10.11 -3.10
C ASN A 4 8.30 11.49 -3.62
N ASP A 5 9.06 11.99 -4.60
CA ASP A 5 8.83 13.31 -5.16
C ASP A 5 7.46 13.40 -5.86
N GLN A 6 7.00 12.30 -6.45
CA GLN A 6 5.74 12.25 -7.17
C GLN A 6 4.50 12.02 -6.30
N HIS A 7 4.63 11.25 -5.19
CA HIS A 7 3.46 10.79 -4.42
C HIS A 7 3.37 11.37 -3.03
N TYR A 8 4.49 11.80 -2.43
CA TYR A 8 4.56 12.06 -0.99
C TYR A 8 4.92 13.50 -0.62
N GLU A 9 5.28 14.35 -1.59
CA GLU A 9 5.43 15.79 -1.37
C GLU A 9 4.10 16.56 -1.45
N VAL A 10 2.99 15.84 -1.68
CA VAL A 10 1.64 16.42 -1.61
C VAL A 10 1.21 16.53 -0.14
N PRO A 11 0.66 17.68 0.31
CA PRO A 11 0.26 17.86 1.69
C PRO A 11 -0.67 16.75 2.21
N PRO A 12 -0.45 16.21 3.44
CA PRO A 12 -1.31 15.20 4.02
C PRO A 12 -2.80 15.57 4.05
N GLU A 13 -3.09 16.87 4.21
CA GLU A 13 -4.44 17.42 4.22
C GLU A 13 -5.18 17.17 2.90
N PHE A 14 -4.47 17.15 1.78
CA PHE A 14 -5.05 16.81 0.47
C PHE A 14 -5.62 15.38 0.48
N PHE A 15 -4.84 14.42 0.95
CA PHE A 15 -5.27 13.01 1.01
C PHE A 15 -6.49 12.82 1.92
N LYS A 16 -6.57 13.55 3.04
CA LYS A 16 -7.75 13.57 3.93
C LYS A 16 -9.01 14.10 3.25
N LYS A 17 -8.88 14.91 2.20
CA LYS A 17 -10.01 15.46 1.43
C LYS A 17 -10.42 14.59 0.25
N VAL A 18 -9.52 13.78 -0.26
CA VAL A 18 -9.71 13.00 -1.50
C VAL A 18 -10.01 11.53 -1.22
N LEU A 19 -9.27 10.91 -0.30
CA LEU A 19 -9.43 9.49 0.02
C LEU A 19 -10.65 9.24 0.91
N GLY A 20 -10.99 7.98 1.13
CA GLY A 20 -12.00 7.58 2.10
C GLY A 20 -11.49 7.61 3.54
N ASN A 21 -12.33 7.19 4.49
CA ASN A 21 -12.06 7.27 5.92
C ASN A 21 -10.84 6.47 6.40
N ARG A 22 -10.40 5.46 5.62
CA ARG A 22 -9.18 4.69 5.93
C ARG A 22 -7.92 5.28 5.31
N LEU A 23 -8.04 6.35 4.54
CA LEU A 23 -6.95 6.94 3.76
C LEU A 23 -6.22 5.89 2.90
N LYS A 24 -7.00 4.99 2.29
CA LYS A 24 -6.48 3.92 1.45
C LYS A 24 -6.13 4.45 0.06
N TYR A 25 -4.86 4.75 -0.17
CA TYR A 25 -4.35 5.24 -1.45
C TYR A 25 -3.98 4.07 -2.38
N SER A 26 -4.92 3.14 -2.54
CA SER A 26 -4.83 1.94 -3.37
C SER A 26 -6.24 1.42 -3.68
N CYS A 27 -6.36 0.41 -4.55
CA CYS A 27 -7.63 -0.14 -4.99
C CYS A 27 -8.52 -0.61 -3.81
N SER A 28 -9.79 -0.26 -3.85
CA SER A 28 -10.83 -0.67 -2.89
C SER A 28 -11.79 -1.69 -3.53
N LEU A 29 -12.53 -2.47 -2.74
CA LEU A 29 -13.40 -3.56 -3.22
C LEU A 29 -14.87 -3.14 -3.20
N PHE A 30 -15.43 -2.85 -4.37
CA PHE A 30 -16.83 -2.47 -4.52
C PHE A 30 -17.71 -3.69 -4.77
N ASP A 31 -18.78 -3.80 -4.01
CA ASP A 31 -19.83 -4.79 -4.17
C ASP A 31 -21.19 -4.06 -4.25
N GLY A 32 -21.83 -4.16 -5.40
CA GLY A 32 -23.08 -3.42 -5.64
C GLY A 32 -22.91 -1.89 -5.57
N GLN A 33 -23.75 -1.23 -4.76
CA GLN A 33 -23.76 0.23 -4.54
C GLN A 33 -23.01 0.63 -3.27
N THR A 34 -21.87 0.01 -3.00
CA THR A 34 -21.02 0.30 -1.83
C THR A 34 -20.41 1.70 -1.95
N SER A 35 -20.38 2.44 -0.85
CA SER A 35 -19.62 3.69 -0.72
C SER A 35 -18.12 3.44 -0.79
N LEU A 36 -17.33 4.50 -0.99
CA LEU A 36 -15.86 4.40 -0.96
C LEU A 36 -15.37 3.87 0.39
N ASP A 37 -15.90 4.36 1.50
CA ASP A 37 -15.51 3.95 2.86
C ASP A 37 -15.78 2.45 3.10
N GLU A 38 -16.97 1.98 2.73
CA GLU A 38 -17.32 0.55 2.83
C GLU A 38 -16.45 -0.30 1.88
N ALA A 39 -16.10 0.21 0.72
CA ALA A 39 -15.22 -0.49 -0.23
C ALA A 39 -13.77 -0.58 0.29
N GLU A 40 -13.29 0.45 1.01
CA GLU A 40 -12.00 0.39 1.72
C GLU A 40 -12.00 -0.71 2.77
N ASP A 41 -13.02 -0.74 3.65
CA ASP A 41 -13.14 -1.76 4.72
C ASP A 41 -13.23 -3.17 4.12
N LYS A 42 -14.04 -3.39 3.08
CA LYS A 42 -14.15 -4.69 2.39
C LYS A 42 -12.82 -5.16 1.83
N MET A 43 -12.03 -4.26 1.25
CA MET A 43 -10.72 -4.63 0.70
C MET A 43 -9.73 -4.98 1.81
N LEU A 44 -9.75 -4.25 2.91
CA LEU A 44 -8.90 -4.54 4.08
C LEU A 44 -9.27 -5.90 4.70
N ASP A 45 -10.56 -6.20 4.83
CA ASP A 45 -11.03 -7.52 5.27
C ASP A 45 -10.60 -8.65 4.33
N LEU A 46 -10.67 -8.42 3.01
CA LEU A 46 -10.18 -9.38 2.02
C LEU A 46 -8.67 -9.65 2.15
N TYR A 47 -7.87 -8.62 2.46
CA TYR A 47 -6.44 -8.81 2.71
C TYR A 47 -6.21 -9.66 3.97
N ILE A 48 -6.94 -9.39 5.04
CA ILE A 48 -6.87 -10.18 6.28
C ILE A 48 -7.20 -11.65 6.02
N GLU A 49 -8.28 -11.92 5.29
CA GLU A 49 -8.70 -13.28 4.92
C GLU A 49 -7.63 -13.97 4.07
N ARG A 50 -7.18 -13.34 2.97
CA ARG A 50 -6.24 -13.93 2.02
C ARG A 50 -4.86 -14.14 2.60
N ALA A 51 -4.38 -13.20 3.41
CA ALA A 51 -3.11 -13.33 4.13
C ALA A 51 -3.20 -14.27 5.33
N ASN A 52 -4.42 -14.72 5.69
CA ASN A 52 -4.68 -15.57 6.85
C ASN A 52 -4.10 -14.94 8.14
N ILE A 53 -4.48 -13.69 8.39
CA ILE A 53 -4.08 -12.94 9.58
C ILE A 53 -4.93 -13.40 10.76
N LEU A 54 -4.26 -13.69 11.87
CA LEU A 54 -4.86 -14.08 13.14
C LEU A 54 -4.36 -13.13 14.24
N ASP A 55 -5.11 -13.02 15.32
CA ASP A 55 -4.64 -12.25 16.46
C ASP A 55 -3.42 -12.90 17.13
N GLY A 56 -2.56 -12.11 17.76
CA GLY A 56 -1.31 -12.55 18.39
C GLY A 56 -0.13 -12.71 17.44
N GLN A 57 -0.21 -12.24 16.19
CA GLN A 57 0.86 -12.34 15.21
C GLN A 57 1.77 -11.11 15.20
N GLU A 58 3.03 -11.32 14.81
CA GLU A 58 3.97 -10.27 14.39
C GLU A 58 3.73 -9.97 12.90
N ILE A 59 3.30 -8.74 12.58
CA ILE A 59 2.87 -8.35 11.23
C ILE A 59 3.72 -7.15 10.77
N LEU A 60 4.30 -7.26 9.57
CA LEU A 60 4.97 -6.17 8.88
C LEU A 60 4.06 -5.64 7.76
N ASP A 61 3.76 -4.34 7.78
CA ASP A 61 3.13 -3.61 6.67
C ASP A 61 4.22 -2.84 5.92
N LEU A 62 4.62 -3.36 4.76
CA LEU A 62 5.73 -2.86 3.96
C LEU A 62 5.24 -1.92 2.86
N GLY A 63 5.60 -0.66 2.96
CA GLY A 63 5.03 0.40 2.12
C GLY A 63 3.65 0.81 2.63
N CYS A 64 3.55 1.06 3.93
CA CYS A 64 2.29 1.22 4.66
C CYS A 64 1.44 2.44 4.25
N GLY A 65 1.97 3.36 3.42
CA GLY A 65 1.29 4.57 3.02
C GLY A 65 0.78 5.36 4.24
N TRP A 66 -0.46 5.81 4.21
CA TRP A 66 -1.12 6.52 5.31
C TRP A 66 -1.61 5.60 6.43
N GLY A 67 -1.15 4.34 6.45
CA GLY A 67 -1.46 3.39 7.51
C GLY A 67 -2.85 2.77 7.42
N SER A 68 -3.49 2.76 6.25
CA SER A 68 -4.85 2.24 6.12
C SER A 68 -4.97 0.80 6.60
N PHE A 69 -4.05 -0.08 6.18
CA PHE A 69 -4.01 -1.46 6.65
C PHE A 69 -3.49 -1.55 8.08
N SER A 70 -2.38 -0.88 8.40
CA SER A 70 -1.74 -0.93 9.72
C SER A 70 -2.68 -0.56 10.87
N LEU A 71 -3.36 0.60 10.76
CA LEU A 71 -4.28 1.09 11.78
C LEU A 71 -5.54 0.23 11.87
N TYR A 72 -6.01 -0.30 10.73
CA TYR A 72 -7.14 -1.22 10.69
C TYR A 72 -6.81 -2.54 11.38
N ALA A 73 -5.66 -3.14 11.05
CA ALA A 73 -5.19 -4.38 11.64
C ALA A 73 -4.92 -4.23 13.14
N ALA A 74 -4.26 -3.13 13.57
CA ALA A 74 -3.98 -2.88 14.98
C ALA A 74 -5.25 -2.78 15.82
N ALA A 75 -6.31 -2.15 15.30
CA ALA A 75 -7.60 -2.06 15.99
C ALA A 75 -8.35 -3.40 16.02
N LYS A 76 -8.21 -4.22 14.97
CA LYS A 76 -8.93 -5.49 14.83
C LYS A 76 -8.26 -6.65 15.58
N PHE A 77 -6.95 -6.59 15.76
CA PHE A 77 -6.11 -7.62 16.36
C PHE A 77 -5.28 -7.04 17.52
N PRO A 78 -5.87 -6.86 18.69
CA PRO A 78 -5.23 -6.15 19.80
C PRO A 78 -4.02 -6.89 20.41
N GLU A 79 -3.95 -8.22 20.26
CA GLU A 79 -2.82 -9.03 20.73
C GLU A 79 -1.69 -9.17 19.71
N SER A 80 -1.89 -8.70 18.46
CA SER A 80 -0.87 -8.68 17.42
C SER A 80 0.01 -7.44 17.55
N ASN A 81 1.26 -7.54 17.07
CA ASN A 81 2.17 -6.40 16.93
C ASN A 81 2.31 -6.01 15.47
N ILE A 82 1.99 -4.77 15.15
CA ILE A 82 2.05 -4.24 13.79
C ILE A 82 3.29 -3.34 13.64
N THR A 83 4.20 -3.71 12.77
CA THR A 83 5.32 -2.87 12.35
C THR A 83 5.00 -2.29 10.97
N SER A 84 4.93 -0.97 10.88
CA SER A 84 4.61 -0.25 9.64
C SER A 84 5.86 0.43 9.09
N VAL A 85 6.19 0.20 7.83
CA VAL A 85 7.39 0.77 7.21
C VAL A 85 7.02 1.64 6.01
N SER A 86 7.50 2.87 5.99
CA SER A 86 7.46 3.79 4.86
C SER A 86 8.76 4.60 4.80
N ASN A 87 9.11 5.09 3.63
CA ASN A 87 10.21 6.05 3.44
C ASN A 87 9.77 7.52 3.63
N SER A 88 8.47 7.79 3.78
CA SER A 88 7.92 9.13 4.01
C SER A 88 7.83 9.45 5.50
N PHE A 89 8.44 10.57 5.90
CA PHE A 89 8.37 11.05 7.28
C PHE A 89 6.94 11.46 7.67
N ASP A 90 6.22 12.11 6.77
CA ASP A 90 4.86 12.58 7.01
C ASP A 90 3.88 11.42 7.25
N GLN A 91 4.03 10.33 6.47
CA GLN A 91 3.22 9.13 6.66
C GLN A 91 3.49 8.47 8.01
N ILE A 92 4.76 8.36 8.42
CA ILE A 92 5.13 7.78 9.71
C ILE A 92 4.60 8.62 10.88
N ASN A 93 4.75 9.93 10.82
CA ASN A 93 4.22 10.84 11.84
C ASN A 93 2.69 10.72 11.94
N PHE A 94 2.01 10.74 10.79
CA PHE A 94 0.57 10.59 10.73
C PHE A 94 0.09 9.28 11.40
N ILE A 95 0.73 8.15 11.08
CA ILE A 95 0.35 6.84 11.66
C ILE A 95 0.55 6.85 13.19
N ASN A 96 1.67 7.39 13.67
CA ASN A 96 1.95 7.45 15.11
C ASN A 96 0.94 8.35 15.84
N GLU A 97 0.62 9.52 15.28
CA GLU A 97 -0.42 10.41 15.85
C GLU A 97 -1.80 9.76 15.87
N GLU A 98 -2.21 9.09 14.78
CA GLU A 98 -3.49 8.41 14.71
C GLU A 98 -3.55 7.19 15.67
N ALA A 99 -2.46 6.47 15.82
CA ALA A 99 -2.36 5.38 16.80
C ALA A 99 -2.54 5.90 18.23
N GLU A 100 -1.89 7.01 18.57
CA GLU A 100 -2.05 7.65 19.89
C GLU A 100 -3.49 8.12 20.11
N LYS A 101 -4.08 8.85 19.16
CA LYS A 101 -5.49 9.33 19.24
C LYS A 101 -6.48 8.19 19.42
N ARG A 102 -6.24 7.04 18.79
CA ARG A 102 -7.10 5.84 18.87
C ARG A 102 -6.71 4.91 20.03
N ASN A 103 -5.71 5.28 20.84
CA ASN A 103 -5.16 4.46 21.93
C ASN A 103 -4.69 3.06 21.49
N LEU A 104 -4.17 2.93 20.27
CA LEU A 104 -3.58 1.69 19.77
C LEU A 104 -2.14 1.58 20.30
N LYS A 105 -1.86 0.55 21.09
CA LYS A 105 -0.54 0.34 21.73
C LYS A 105 0.31 -0.70 21.01
N ASN A 106 -0.29 -1.40 20.07
CA ASN A 106 0.27 -2.55 19.37
C ASN A 106 0.72 -2.22 17.93
N ILE A 107 0.98 -0.95 17.64
CA ILE A 107 1.49 -0.50 16.33
C ILE A 107 2.72 0.38 16.52
N LYS A 108 3.71 0.19 15.64
CA LYS A 108 4.93 1.00 15.56
C LYS A 108 5.21 1.34 14.10
N ALA A 109 5.23 2.63 13.78
CA ALA A 109 5.60 3.09 12.45
C ALA A 109 7.06 3.56 12.41
N ILE A 110 7.81 3.12 11.39
CA ILE A 110 9.25 3.32 11.25
C ILE A 110 9.56 3.86 9.85
N LYS A 111 10.33 4.95 9.78
CA LYS A 111 10.87 5.43 8.51
C LYS A 111 12.05 4.56 8.09
N MET A 112 11.91 3.88 6.96
CA MET A 112 12.96 3.01 6.41
C MET A 112 12.81 2.86 4.90
N ASP A 113 13.95 2.77 4.20
CA ASP A 113 13.98 2.42 2.78
C ASP A 113 13.84 0.90 2.63
N VAL A 114 12.92 0.46 1.80
CA VAL A 114 12.69 -0.96 1.50
C VAL A 114 13.93 -1.68 0.93
N ASN A 115 14.83 -0.94 0.29
CA ASN A 115 16.09 -1.49 -0.22
C ASN A 115 17.14 -1.76 0.88
N ASN A 116 16.93 -1.23 2.08
CA ASN A 116 17.84 -1.33 3.21
C ASN A 116 17.09 -1.71 4.49
N LEU A 117 16.26 -2.76 4.40
CA LEU A 117 15.51 -3.25 5.55
C LEU A 117 16.46 -3.79 6.61
N ASN A 118 16.44 -3.17 7.78
CA ASN A 118 17.21 -3.60 8.95
C ASN A 118 16.26 -3.69 10.15
N LEU A 119 15.60 -4.83 10.25
CA LEU A 119 14.63 -5.14 11.29
C LEU A 119 15.11 -6.38 12.05
N ASP A 120 15.15 -6.30 13.37
CA ASP A 120 15.60 -7.39 14.24
C ASP A 120 14.51 -8.46 14.44
N ASN A 121 13.25 -8.12 14.16
CA ASN A 121 12.11 -9.00 14.36
C ASN A 121 11.88 -9.89 13.15
N HIS A 122 11.37 -11.11 13.41
CA HIS A 122 10.81 -11.98 12.38
C HIS A 122 9.29 -11.97 12.46
N PHE A 123 8.64 -12.03 11.28
CA PHE A 123 7.21 -11.81 11.13
C PHE A 123 6.45 -13.08 10.75
N ASP A 124 5.25 -13.23 11.31
CA ASP A 124 4.30 -14.24 10.89
C ASP A 124 3.67 -13.88 9.55
N ARG A 125 3.48 -12.57 9.34
CA ARG A 125 2.91 -12.01 8.09
C ARG A 125 3.69 -10.78 7.66
N ILE A 126 4.00 -10.73 6.38
CA ILE A 126 4.45 -9.50 5.71
C ILE A 126 3.38 -9.14 4.69
N ILE A 127 2.87 -7.92 4.75
CA ILE A 127 1.83 -7.40 3.86
C ILE A 127 2.43 -6.27 3.04
N SER A 128 2.21 -6.28 1.74
CA SER A 128 2.61 -5.17 0.86
C SER A 128 1.50 -4.90 -0.15
N ILE A 129 1.02 -3.66 -0.17
CA ILE A 129 -0.15 -3.25 -0.95
C ILE A 129 0.26 -2.13 -1.90
N GLU A 130 0.24 -2.41 -3.21
CA GLU A 130 0.55 -1.48 -4.29
C GLU A 130 1.86 -0.70 -4.06
N MET A 131 2.91 -1.44 -3.72
CA MET A 131 4.26 -0.91 -3.51
C MET A 131 5.28 -1.54 -4.48
N PHE A 132 5.11 -2.83 -4.82
CA PHE A 132 6.06 -3.55 -5.67
C PHE A 132 6.14 -2.97 -7.09
N GLU A 133 5.13 -2.27 -7.56
CA GLU A 133 5.11 -1.55 -8.84
C GLU A 133 6.15 -0.43 -8.92
N HIS A 134 6.61 0.06 -7.78
CA HIS A 134 7.67 1.06 -7.67
C HIS A 134 9.08 0.45 -7.60
N LEU A 135 9.19 -0.88 -7.58
CA LEU A 135 10.45 -1.61 -7.47
C LEU A 135 10.82 -2.28 -8.78
N ARG A 136 12.14 -2.51 -8.97
CA ARG A 136 12.68 -3.26 -10.13
C ARG A 136 13.57 -4.42 -9.69
N ASN A 137 13.96 -4.48 -8.44
CA ASN A 137 14.92 -5.43 -7.88
C ASN A 137 14.22 -6.57 -7.11
N TYR A 138 13.20 -7.18 -7.70
CA TYR A 138 12.33 -8.19 -7.08
C TYR A 138 13.12 -9.32 -6.41
N LYS A 139 14.14 -9.85 -7.08
CA LYS A 139 14.98 -10.91 -6.54
C LYS A 139 15.59 -10.53 -5.18
N SER A 140 16.24 -9.37 -5.11
CA SER A 140 16.88 -8.88 -3.87
C SER A 140 15.87 -8.61 -2.76
N ILE A 141 14.75 -7.97 -3.10
CA ILE A 141 13.71 -7.64 -2.11
C ILE A 141 13.05 -8.91 -1.58
N LEU A 142 12.69 -9.87 -2.44
CA LEU A 142 12.06 -11.13 -2.01
C LEU A 142 13.02 -11.95 -1.14
N SER A 143 14.32 -11.98 -1.43
CA SER A 143 15.32 -12.61 -0.59
C SER A 143 15.39 -11.95 0.80
N SER A 144 15.44 -10.62 0.86
CA SER A 144 15.41 -9.89 2.12
C SER A 144 14.13 -10.15 2.93
N LEU A 145 12.97 -10.16 2.26
CA LEU A 145 11.68 -10.43 2.93
C LEU A 145 11.59 -11.88 3.42
N SER A 146 12.13 -12.84 2.66
CA SER A 146 12.21 -14.23 3.10
C SER A 146 12.99 -14.37 4.41
N SER A 147 14.11 -13.65 4.55
CA SER A 147 14.91 -13.68 5.78
C SER A 147 14.23 -13.05 6.99
N LEU A 148 13.23 -12.19 6.79
CA LEU A 148 12.42 -11.57 7.84
C LEU A 148 11.19 -12.41 8.22
N LEU A 149 10.85 -13.45 7.47
CA LEU A 149 9.74 -14.33 7.80
C LEU A 149 10.15 -15.38 8.83
N LYS A 150 9.24 -15.73 9.73
CA LYS A 150 9.33 -16.95 10.55
C LYS A 150 9.15 -18.20 9.68
N ASP A 151 9.50 -19.39 10.19
CA ASP A 151 9.46 -20.67 9.45
C ASP A 151 8.13 -20.94 8.72
N ASN A 152 6.99 -20.53 9.27
CA ASN A 152 5.67 -20.68 8.65
C ASN A 152 5.07 -19.33 8.26
N GLY A 153 5.91 -18.30 8.18
CA GLY A 153 5.53 -16.95 7.81
C GLY A 153 5.05 -16.87 6.36
N LYS A 154 4.24 -15.87 6.06
CA LYS A 154 3.71 -15.64 4.70
C LYS A 154 3.88 -14.20 4.28
N LEU A 155 4.30 -14.01 3.03
CA LEU A 155 4.27 -12.75 2.35
C LEU A 155 2.97 -12.66 1.52
N PHE A 156 2.19 -11.61 1.75
CA PHE A 156 1.02 -11.26 0.94
C PHE A 156 1.32 -9.99 0.14
N ILE A 157 1.13 -10.05 -1.17
CA ILE A 157 1.33 -8.92 -2.06
C ILE A 157 0.04 -8.64 -2.82
N HIS A 158 -0.42 -7.38 -2.83
CA HIS A 158 -1.41 -6.87 -3.75
C HIS A 158 -0.75 -5.87 -4.68
N ILE A 159 -0.85 -6.11 -5.99
CA ILE A 159 -0.37 -5.20 -7.05
C ILE A 159 -1.45 -4.99 -8.10
N PHE A 160 -1.43 -3.87 -8.79
CA PHE A 160 -2.07 -3.81 -10.09
C PHE A 160 -1.13 -4.45 -11.14
N CYS A 161 -1.69 -5.04 -12.18
CA CYS A 161 -0.89 -5.74 -13.17
C CYS A 161 -1.50 -5.71 -14.56
N ASN A 162 -0.65 -5.86 -15.58
CA ASN A 162 -1.07 -6.21 -16.92
C ASN A 162 -1.37 -7.72 -16.97
N LYS A 163 -2.31 -8.13 -17.80
CA LYS A 163 -2.70 -9.52 -17.93
C LYS A 163 -1.57 -10.43 -18.45
N GLU A 164 -0.72 -9.92 -19.35
CA GLU A 164 0.20 -10.74 -20.14
C GLU A 164 1.65 -10.28 -20.07
N ILE A 165 1.91 -8.97 -20.03
CA ILE A 165 3.25 -8.42 -20.20
C ILE A 165 3.70 -7.52 -19.06
N THR A 166 4.98 -7.60 -18.74
CA THR A 166 5.68 -6.62 -17.88
C THR A 166 6.36 -5.59 -18.76
N TYR A 167 6.25 -4.29 -18.38
CA TYR A 167 6.99 -3.22 -19.04
C TYR A 167 7.38 -2.12 -18.06
N LEU A 168 8.47 -1.42 -18.39
CA LEU A 168 8.94 -0.28 -17.61
C LEU A 168 8.10 0.95 -17.92
N TYR A 169 7.81 1.75 -16.90
CA TYR A 169 7.29 3.08 -17.10
C TYR A 169 8.40 4.03 -17.54
N GLU A 170 8.40 4.35 -18.82
CA GLU A 170 9.35 5.25 -19.49
C GLU A 170 8.58 6.35 -20.21
N VAL A 171 8.99 7.60 -20.06
CA VAL A 171 8.42 8.72 -20.82
C VAL A 171 8.93 8.64 -22.26
N ARG A 172 8.08 8.26 -23.19
CA ARG A 172 8.39 8.12 -24.62
C ARG A 172 7.76 9.24 -25.45
N HIS A 173 6.64 9.79 -24.98
CA HIS A 173 5.87 10.85 -25.64
C HIS A 173 5.34 11.86 -24.62
N ASP A 174 5.02 13.08 -25.08
CA ASP A 174 4.41 14.12 -24.23
C ASP A 174 3.07 13.71 -23.63
N LEU A 175 2.39 12.73 -24.23
CA LEU A 175 1.11 12.20 -23.75
C LEU A 175 1.27 11.16 -22.63
N ASP A 176 2.48 10.72 -22.31
CA ASP A 176 2.76 9.76 -21.24
C ASP A 176 2.71 10.41 -19.85
N TRP A 177 1.67 11.22 -19.62
CA TRP A 177 1.53 12.00 -18.39
C TRP A 177 1.47 11.10 -17.14
N MET A 178 0.84 9.91 -17.22
CA MET A 178 0.77 8.95 -16.13
C MET A 178 2.15 8.48 -15.70
N THR A 179 3.01 8.15 -16.67
CA THR A 179 4.41 7.82 -16.40
C THR A 179 5.17 9.01 -15.82
N LYS A 180 5.03 10.18 -16.47
CA LYS A 180 5.79 11.39 -16.11
C LYS A 180 5.50 11.89 -14.71
N TYR A 181 4.23 11.83 -14.28
CA TYR A 181 3.78 12.45 -13.04
C TYR A 181 3.40 11.45 -11.94
N PHE A 182 3.39 10.13 -12.24
CA PHE A 182 2.87 9.14 -11.30
C PHE A 182 3.74 7.89 -11.15
N PHE A 183 4.28 7.31 -12.22
CA PHE A 183 4.95 6.02 -12.17
C PHE A 183 6.39 6.03 -12.68
N LEU A 184 7.03 7.20 -12.76
CA LEU A 184 8.41 7.29 -13.22
C LEU A 184 9.32 6.40 -12.38
N GLY A 185 10.14 5.59 -13.05
CA GLY A 185 11.04 4.68 -12.38
C GLY A 185 10.42 3.34 -11.95
N GLY A 186 9.10 3.19 -12.01
CA GLY A 186 8.38 1.95 -11.71
C GLY A 186 8.25 1.00 -12.90
N ILE A 187 7.44 -0.03 -12.69
CA ILE A 187 7.07 -1.01 -13.72
C ILE A 187 5.55 -1.26 -13.70
N MET A 188 5.00 -1.63 -14.85
CA MET A 188 3.74 -2.35 -14.93
C MET A 188 4.06 -3.84 -14.86
N PRO A 189 3.78 -4.54 -13.76
CA PRO A 189 4.06 -5.96 -13.66
C PRO A 189 3.05 -6.77 -14.48
N SER A 190 3.45 -7.94 -14.96
CA SER A 190 2.52 -8.95 -15.46
C SER A 190 1.87 -9.71 -14.30
N LYS A 191 0.74 -10.34 -14.57
CA LYS A 191 0.02 -11.15 -13.59
C LYS A 191 0.89 -12.25 -12.96
N ASP A 192 1.80 -12.83 -13.73
CA ASP A 192 2.65 -13.96 -13.37
C ASP A 192 4.06 -13.56 -12.91
N ILE A 193 4.33 -12.26 -12.72
CA ILE A 193 5.69 -11.77 -12.48
C ILE A 193 6.40 -12.48 -11.31
N PHE A 194 5.70 -12.80 -10.23
CA PHE A 194 6.33 -13.42 -9.06
C PHE A 194 6.78 -14.85 -9.30
N SER A 195 6.20 -15.57 -10.26
CA SER A 195 6.64 -16.93 -10.63
C SER A 195 8.01 -16.98 -11.28
N TYR A 196 8.56 -15.85 -11.67
CA TYR A 196 9.95 -15.74 -12.18
C TYR A 196 11.00 -15.54 -11.07
N PHE A 197 10.58 -15.45 -9.78
CA PHE A 197 11.44 -15.12 -8.65
C PHE A 197 11.17 -16.08 -7.46
N GLU A 198 11.16 -17.38 -7.72
CA GLU A 198 10.83 -18.41 -6.73
C GLU A 198 12.05 -19.05 -6.04
N GLU A 199 13.20 -18.34 -6.00
CA GLU A 199 14.40 -18.87 -5.34
C GLU A 199 14.28 -18.93 -3.82
N ASP A 200 13.67 -17.91 -3.20
CA ASP A 200 13.55 -17.80 -1.73
C ASP A 200 12.09 -17.98 -1.24
N LEU A 201 11.12 -17.61 -2.06
CA LEU A 201 9.69 -17.70 -1.76
C LEU A 201 8.93 -18.25 -2.96
N ILE A 202 7.99 -19.17 -2.73
CA ILE A 202 7.13 -19.74 -3.79
C ILE A 202 5.72 -19.13 -3.75
N VAL A 203 5.11 -18.94 -4.91
CA VAL A 203 3.72 -18.51 -5.03
C VAL A 203 2.79 -19.64 -4.64
N SER A 204 2.22 -19.60 -3.44
CA SER A 204 1.31 -20.62 -2.94
C SER A 204 -0.14 -20.43 -3.38
N LYS A 205 -0.57 -19.18 -3.54
CA LYS A 205 -1.93 -18.81 -3.98
C LYS A 205 -1.90 -17.51 -4.74
N GLN A 206 -2.78 -17.37 -5.72
CA GLN A 206 -2.97 -16.15 -6.49
C GLN A 206 -4.47 -15.92 -6.73
N TRP A 207 -4.89 -14.66 -6.67
CA TRP A 207 -6.27 -14.24 -6.90
C TRP A 207 -6.30 -13.06 -7.84
N ASP A 208 -7.33 -13.00 -8.65
CA ASP A 208 -7.60 -11.84 -9.49
C ASP A 208 -8.63 -10.91 -8.82
N VAL A 209 -8.36 -9.63 -8.89
CA VAL A 209 -9.31 -8.56 -8.55
C VAL A 209 -9.58 -7.79 -9.84
N ASN A 210 -10.85 -7.70 -10.24
CA ASN A 210 -11.22 -7.06 -11.50
C ASN A 210 -10.86 -5.57 -11.48
N GLY A 211 -10.22 -5.08 -12.54
CA GLY A 211 -9.81 -3.67 -12.69
C GLY A 211 -10.97 -2.66 -12.59
N VAL A 212 -12.22 -3.10 -12.72
CA VAL A 212 -13.40 -2.23 -12.49
C VAL A 212 -13.42 -1.65 -11.07
N HIS A 213 -12.86 -2.37 -10.09
CA HIS A 213 -12.77 -1.90 -8.71
C HIS A 213 -11.84 -0.69 -8.60
N TYR A 214 -10.72 -0.71 -9.34
CA TYR A 214 -9.81 0.43 -9.38
C TYR A 214 -10.46 1.65 -10.06
N SER A 215 -11.19 1.43 -11.15
CA SER A 215 -11.96 2.50 -11.83
C SER A 215 -12.98 3.14 -10.87
N LYS A 216 -13.72 2.33 -10.10
CA LYS A 216 -14.66 2.83 -9.10
C LYS A 216 -13.97 3.57 -7.95
N THR A 217 -12.83 3.07 -7.49
CA THR A 217 -12.00 3.73 -6.46
C THR A 217 -11.57 5.12 -6.92
N SER A 218 -10.98 5.21 -8.12
CA SER A 218 -10.54 6.49 -8.71
C SER A 218 -11.71 7.46 -8.93
N LYS A 219 -12.89 6.95 -9.29
CA LYS A 219 -14.10 7.75 -9.39
C LYS A 219 -14.54 8.31 -8.03
N GLY A 220 -14.50 7.51 -6.98
CA GLY A 220 -14.77 7.96 -5.60
C GLY A 220 -13.82 9.05 -5.15
N TRP A 221 -12.52 8.90 -5.42
CA TRP A 221 -11.53 9.95 -5.14
C TRP A 221 -11.81 11.22 -5.93
N LEU A 222 -12.17 11.11 -7.21
CA LEU A 222 -12.52 12.25 -8.05
C LEU A 222 -13.78 12.98 -7.54
N GLU A 223 -14.80 12.26 -7.12
CA GLU A 223 -16.01 12.82 -6.52
C GLU A 223 -15.70 13.59 -5.23
N ASN A 224 -14.88 13.02 -4.34
CA ASN A 224 -14.41 13.70 -3.14
C ASN A 224 -13.59 14.95 -3.49
N HIS A 225 -12.71 14.88 -4.48
CA HIS A 225 -11.93 16.01 -4.95
C HIS A 225 -12.82 17.16 -5.43
N TYR A 226 -13.85 16.88 -6.21
CA TYR A 226 -14.80 17.92 -6.66
C TYR A 226 -15.59 18.50 -5.49
N LYS A 227 -16.06 17.64 -4.58
CA LYS A 227 -16.81 18.05 -3.38
C LYS A 227 -16.01 19.00 -2.50
N ASN A 228 -14.71 18.74 -2.33
CA ASN A 228 -13.82 19.46 -1.45
C ASN A 228 -12.91 20.47 -2.21
N ARG A 229 -13.24 20.81 -3.48
CA ARG A 229 -12.39 21.59 -4.37
C ARG A 229 -11.87 22.91 -3.75
N ASN A 230 -12.73 23.65 -3.06
CA ASN A 230 -12.33 24.96 -2.50
C ASN A 230 -11.30 24.78 -1.38
N GLU A 231 -11.50 23.82 -0.49
CA GLU A 231 -10.59 23.50 0.60
C GLU A 231 -9.24 22.98 0.05
N ILE A 232 -9.28 22.15 -0.99
CA ILE A 232 -8.08 21.67 -1.69
C ILE A 232 -7.31 22.83 -2.31
N MET A 233 -7.98 23.75 -2.99
CA MET A 233 -7.34 24.93 -3.56
C MET A 233 -6.68 25.81 -2.49
N ASP A 234 -7.28 25.91 -1.30
CA ASP A 234 -6.68 26.66 -0.19
C ASP A 234 -5.42 25.98 0.37
N ILE A 235 -5.42 24.66 0.46
CA ILE A 235 -4.22 23.88 0.85
C ILE A 235 -3.03 24.23 -0.07
N PHE A 236 -3.23 24.24 -1.38
CA PHE A 236 -2.16 24.49 -2.35
C PHE A 236 -1.80 25.97 -2.57
N LYS A 237 -2.54 26.94 -2.02
CA LYS A 237 -2.12 28.36 -2.05
C LYS A 237 -0.92 28.66 -1.16
N HIS A 238 -0.64 27.81 -0.19
CA HIS A 238 0.42 27.98 0.79
C HIS A 238 1.60 27.02 0.58
N HIS A 239 1.55 26.25 -0.49
CA HIS A 239 2.60 25.38 -1.02
C HIS A 239 3.08 25.87 -2.39
#